data_00ca17af428fc1625f204ed9a6296ba9
#
_entry.id   00ca17af428fc1625f204ed9a6296ba9
#
_cell.length_a   1.000
_cell.length_b   1.000
_cell.length_c   1.000
_cell.angle_alpha   90.00
_cell.angle_beta   90.00
_cell.angle_gamma   90.00
#
_symmetry.space_group_name_H-M   'P 1'
#
loop_
_entity.id
_entity.type
_entity.pdbx_description
1 polymer ?
#
loop_
_entity_poly.entity_id
_entity_poly.type
_entity_poly.pdbx_seq_one_letter_code
_entity_poly.pdbx_strand_id
1 'polypeptide(L)'
;MKLKLLLLTFILVCTGCKNDPRIQAAYDLIERVTPGYGEQFKLELMEPIDGMDAYEITSDNGKVVLRGNNTISLATAFNQYLKYTCNAHVSWFGNQLDLPKQLPMPAPVKNTINGKYRVYMNYCTVSYSAAWWDWERWQRELDFMAMNSINMPLSVVGLEAVWYNTLLKHKFTDEEARQFLAGPGHFAWQWMQNLQSYGGPLPKSWIDKHIVLGKQIIDRELELGMQPIQQGFSGYVPRELKEKYPDAKIQLQPSWCGFTGAAQLDPTDSLF
;
A
#
# COMPACT_ATOMS: atom_id res chain seq x y z
N MET A 1 -60.50 27.73 -35.34
CA MET A 1 -59.80 27.97 -34.06
C MET A 1 -58.90 26.73 -33.76
N LYS A 2 -57.58 26.81 -34.05
CA LYS A 2 -56.66 25.70 -33.87
C LYS A 2 -55.92 25.92 -32.56
N LEU A 3 -56.19 25.07 -31.59
CA LEU A 3 -55.46 25.03 -30.26
C LEU A 3 -54.12 24.37 -30.44
N LYS A 4 -53.04 25.14 -30.31
CA LYS A 4 -51.67 24.59 -30.27
C LYS A 4 -51.36 24.14 -28.86
N LEU A 5 -51.24 22.81 -28.68
CA LEU A 5 -50.78 22.18 -27.45
C LEU A 5 -49.24 22.32 -27.36
N LEU A 6 -48.77 23.12 -26.43
CA LEU A 6 -47.34 23.28 -26.14
C LEU A 6 -46.93 22.16 -25.20
N LEU A 7 -46.22 21.16 -25.72
CA LEU A 7 -45.64 20.09 -24.92
C LEU A 7 -44.32 20.62 -24.30
N LEU A 8 -44.33 20.94 -23.00
CA LEU A 8 -43.15 21.31 -22.25
C LEU A 8 -42.45 20.02 -21.85
N THR A 9 -41.41 19.65 -22.59
CA THR A 9 -40.53 18.52 -22.23
C THR A 9 -39.62 18.96 -21.11
N PHE A 10 -39.89 18.53 -19.88
CA PHE A 10 -39.00 18.69 -18.73
C PHE A 10 -37.85 17.67 -18.89
N ILE A 11 -36.70 18.11 -19.38
CA ILE A 11 -35.49 17.31 -19.38
C ILE A 11 -34.99 17.31 -17.95
N LEU A 12 -35.28 16.24 -17.22
CA LEU A 12 -34.63 15.95 -15.93
C LEU A 12 -33.18 15.59 -16.21
N VAL A 13 -32.27 16.57 -16.18
CA VAL A 13 -30.82 16.31 -16.16
C VAL A 13 -30.51 15.77 -14.79
N CYS A 14 -30.57 14.45 -14.65
CA CYS A 14 -29.91 13.76 -13.55
C CYS A 14 -28.41 13.91 -13.74
N THR A 15 -27.83 15.01 -13.28
CA THR A 15 -26.41 15.09 -12.99
C THR A 15 -26.15 14.18 -11.80
N GLY A 16 -25.93 12.89 -12.06
CA GLY A 16 -25.29 12.01 -11.11
C GLY A 16 -23.90 12.59 -10.88
N CYS A 17 -23.73 13.35 -9.81
CA CYS A 17 -22.42 13.63 -9.26
C CYS A 17 -21.81 12.28 -8.91
N LYS A 18 -21.01 11.70 -9.81
CA LYS A 18 -20.04 10.67 -9.42
C LYS A 18 -19.10 11.39 -8.46
N ASN A 19 -19.17 11.05 -7.19
CA ASN A 19 -18.21 11.55 -6.22
C ASN A 19 -16.80 11.27 -6.76
N ASP A 20 -15.93 12.25 -6.67
CA ASP A 20 -14.53 12.07 -7.07
C ASP A 20 -13.96 10.88 -6.27
N PRO A 21 -13.36 9.87 -6.93
CA PRO A 21 -12.90 8.66 -6.25
C PRO A 21 -11.88 8.96 -5.15
N ARG A 22 -11.12 10.05 -5.26
CA ARG A 22 -10.17 10.49 -4.22
C ARG A 22 -10.90 10.91 -2.95
N ILE A 23 -12.01 11.61 -3.09
CA ILE A 23 -12.86 12.03 -1.96
C ILE A 23 -13.53 10.81 -1.34
N GLN A 24 -14.05 9.89 -2.16
CA GLN A 24 -14.70 8.67 -1.67
C GLN A 24 -13.72 7.80 -0.87
N ALA A 25 -12.52 7.55 -1.39
CA ALA A 25 -11.49 6.78 -0.68
C ALA A 25 -11.11 7.41 0.67
N ALA A 26 -11.08 8.75 0.76
CA ALA A 26 -10.84 9.44 2.02
C ALA A 26 -12.02 9.31 3.00
N TYR A 27 -13.27 9.38 2.54
CA TYR A 27 -14.43 9.11 3.38
C TYR A 27 -14.45 7.67 3.89
N ASP A 28 -14.13 6.71 3.03
CA ASP A 28 -14.09 5.29 3.40
C ASP A 28 -13.00 5.03 4.45
N LEU A 29 -11.84 5.72 4.36
CA LEU A 29 -10.80 5.68 5.38
C LEU A 29 -11.31 6.28 6.71
N ILE A 30 -11.97 7.44 6.68
CA ILE A 30 -12.54 8.07 7.88
C ILE A 30 -13.53 7.13 8.58
N GLU A 31 -14.42 6.49 7.81
CA GLU A 31 -15.39 5.53 8.37
C GLU A 31 -14.73 4.27 8.93
N ARG A 32 -13.62 3.79 8.37
CA ARG A 32 -12.87 2.67 8.95
C ARG A 32 -12.16 3.05 10.26
N VAL A 33 -11.66 4.26 10.35
CA VAL A 33 -10.90 4.73 11.52
C VAL A 33 -11.82 5.23 12.63
N THR A 34 -12.87 5.98 12.27
CA THR A 34 -13.86 6.56 13.20
C THR A 34 -15.28 6.28 12.71
N PRO A 35 -15.80 5.07 12.90
CA PRO A 35 -17.12 4.67 12.41
C PRO A 35 -18.24 5.58 12.90
N GLY A 36 -19.09 6.03 11.98
CA GLY A 36 -20.24 6.89 12.26
C GLY A 36 -19.94 8.38 12.39
N TYR A 37 -18.69 8.80 12.18
CA TYR A 37 -18.34 10.23 12.23
C TYR A 37 -18.24 10.89 10.84
N GLY A 38 -18.31 10.12 9.75
CA GLY A 38 -18.11 10.64 8.39
C GLY A 38 -19.01 11.79 8.02
N GLU A 39 -20.27 11.79 8.47
CA GLU A 39 -21.23 12.88 8.20
C GLU A 39 -20.88 14.23 8.83
N GLN A 40 -20.01 14.25 9.85
CA GLN A 40 -19.54 15.47 10.49
C GLN A 40 -18.39 16.13 9.72
N PHE A 41 -17.87 15.44 8.71
CA PHE A 41 -16.85 15.98 7.82
C PHE A 41 -17.43 16.44 6.48
N LYS A 42 -16.76 17.41 5.87
CA LYS A 42 -16.92 17.81 4.47
C LYS A 42 -15.54 17.76 3.82
N LEU A 43 -15.38 16.90 2.82
CA LEU A 43 -14.11 16.74 2.10
C LEU A 43 -14.16 17.49 0.78
N GLU A 44 -13.13 18.25 0.48
CA GLU A 44 -13.02 19.06 -0.74
C GLU A 44 -11.59 18.93 -1.31
N LEU A 45 -11.50 18.94 -2.64
CA LEU A 45 -10.20 19.02 -3.31
C LEU A 45 -9.72 20.46 -3.38
N MET A 46 -8.41 20.64 -3.32
CA MET A 46 -7.72 21.90 -3.52
C MET A 46 -6.52 21.73 -4.45
N GLU A 47 -5.97 22.81 -4.95
CA GLU A 47 -4.73 22.76 -5.71
C GLU A 47 -3.51 22.52 -4.79
N PRO A 48 -2.45 21.84 -5.30
CA PRO A 48 -1.20 21.74 -4.56
C PRO A 48 -0.59 23.14 -4.36
N ILE A 49 0.24 23.28 -3.32
CA ILE A 49 0.92 24.54 -3.02
C ILE A 49 2.38 24.41 -3.46
N ASP A 50 2.84 25.26 -4.36
CA ASP A 50 4.21 25.25 -4.90
C ASP A 50 4.65 23.87 -5.43
N GLY A 51 3.70 23.12 -6.01
CA GLY A 51 3.93 21.77 -6.54
C GLY A 51 4.07 20.68 -5.45
N MET A 52 3.85 21.03 -4.20
CA MET A 52 3.85 20.08 -3.05
C MET A 52 2.43 19.68 -2.67
N ASP A 53 2.29 18.46 -2.16
CA ASP A 53 1.08 18.05 -1.50
C ASP A 53 0.74 19.00 -0.36
N ALA A 54 -0.54 19.34 -0.22
CA ALA A 54 -1.01 20.30 0.76
C ALA A 54 -2.37 19.94 1.32
N TYR A 55 -2.64 20.42 2.52
CA TYR A 55 -3.93 20.26 3.17
C TYR A 55 -4.37 21.52 3.91
N GLU A 56 -5.67 21.63 4.09
CA GLU A 56 -6.30 22.67 4.90
C GLU A 56 -7.37 22.04 5.79
N ILE A 57 -7.46 22.53 7.03
CA ILE A 57 -8.47 22.15 8.02
C ILE A 57 -9.19 23.40 8.44
N THR A 58 -10.52 23.43 8.27
CA THR A 58 -11.39 24.56 8.67
C THR A 58 -12.74 24.02 9.16
N SER A 59 -13.70 24.90 9.36
CA SER A 59 -15.08 24.51 9.64
C SER A 59 -16.05 25.34 8.82
N ASP A 60 -17.19 24.74 8.46
CA ASP A 60 -18.29 25.39 7.75
C ASP A 60 -19.62 24.77 8.18
N ASN A 61 -20.58 25.60 8.57
CA ASN A 61 -21.95 25.21 8.93
C ASN A 61 -22.02 24.02 9.91
N GLY A 62 -21.15 24.00 10.93
CA GLY A 62 -21.11 22.98 11.97
C GLY A 62 -20.44 21.66 11.54
N LYS A 63 -19.80 21.63 10.38
CA LYS A 63 -18.98 20.51 9.92
C LYS A 63 -17.50 20.87 9.92
N VAL A 64 -16.67 19.88 10.16
CA VAL A 64 -15.22 19.97 9.96
C VAL A 64 -14.94 19.86 8.45
N VAL A 65 -14.27 20.84 7.88
CA VAL A 65 -13.91 20.86 6.46
C VAL A 65 -12.44 20.49 6.31
N LEU A 66 -12.19 19.38 5.61
CA LEU A 66 -10.85 18.93 5.24
C LEU A 66 -10.64 19.13 3.74
N ARG A 67 -9.60 19.86 3.38
CA ARG A 67 -9.18 20.05 1.99
C ARG A 67 -7.81 19.42 1.75
N GLY A 68 -7.63 18.82 0.59
CA GLY A 68 -6.36 18.22 0.17
C GLY A 68 -6.29 18.11 -1.35
N ASN A 69 -5.10 18.07 -1.92
CA ASN A 69 -4.96 17.93 -3.37
C ASN A 69 -5.10 16.47 -3.86
N ASN A 70 -5.06 15.51 -2.95
CA ASN A 70 -5.26 14.08 -3.21
C ASN A 70 -5.78 13.36 -1.94
N THR A 71 -6.07 12.07 -2.05
CA THR A 71 -6.59 11.24 -0.94
C THR A 71 -5.63 11.25 0.26
N ILE A 72 -4.31 11.16 0.03
CA ILE A 72 -3.31 11.14 1.09
C ILE A 72 -3.29 12.48 1.85
N SER A 73 -3.39 13.60 1.13
CA SER A 73 -3.47 14.93 1.75
C SER A 73 -4.74 15.08 2.60
N LEU A 74 -5.88 14.54 2.14
CA LEU A 74 -7.12 14.50 2.92
C LEU A 74 -6.97 13.61 4.16
N ALA A 75 -6.38 12.42 4.03
CA ALA A 75 -6.10 11.52 5.16
C ALA A 75 -5.11 12.15 6.17
N THR A 76 -4.11 12.89 5.67
CA THR A 76 -3.19 13.66 6.51
C THR A 76 -3.93 14.75 7.27
N ALA A 77 -4.80 15.51 6.61
CA ALA A 77 -5.62 16.53 7.27
C ALA A 77 -6.47 15.91 8.38
N PHE A 78 -7.09 14.76 8.11
CA PHE A 78 -7.86 14.01 9.12
C PHE A 78 -7.02 13.61 10.31
N ASN A 79 -5.82 13.05 10.10
CA ASN A 79 -4.90 12.69 11.19
C ASN A 79 -4.47 13.92 12.03
N GLN A 80 -4.16 15.04 11.36
CA GLN A 80 -3.80 16.28 12.04
C GLN A 80 -4.97 16.82 12.87
N TYR A 81 -6.19 16.75 12.34
CA TYR A 81 -7.40 17.12 13.05
C TYR A 81 -7.60 16.25 14.30
N LEU A 82 -7.48 14.92 14.17
CA LEU A 82 -7.58 14.02 15.33
C LEU A 82 -6.54 14.37 16.41
N LYS A 83 -5.28 14.56 16.02
CA LYS A 83 -4.17 14.80 16.96
C LYS A 83 -4.30 16.12 17.68
N TYR A 84 -4.54 17.21 16.95
CA TYR A 84 -4.37 18.56 17.50
C TYR A 84 -5.68 19.26 17.86
N THR A 85 -6.82 18.73 17.40
CA THR A 85 -8.14 19.27 17.77
C THR A 85 -8.88 18.34 18.72
N CYS A 86 -8.84 17.03 18.45
CA CYS A 86 -9.54 16.05 19.28
C CYS A 86 -8.67 15.44 20.40
N ASN A 87 -7.35 15.69 20.44
CA ASN A 87 -6.41 15.00 21.32
C ASN A 87 -6.49 13.47 21.22
N ALA A 88 -6.74 12.97 20.02
CA ALA A 88 -6.94 11.57 19.70
C ALA A 88 -5.86 11.11 18.69
N HIS A 89 -5.52 9.81 18.70
CA HIS A 89 -4.52 9.32 17.76
C HIS A 89 -4.69 7.84 17.39
N VAL A 90 -4.16 7.50 16.24
CA VAL A 90 -3.94 6.14 15.77
C VAL A 90 -2.45 5.85 15.79
N SER A 91 -2.04 4.73 16.37
CA SER A 91 -0.65 4.31 16.44
C SER A 91 -0.48 2.80 16.26
N TRP A 92 0.76 2.35 16.10
CA TRP A 92 1.09 0.93 16.02
C TRP A 92 0.65 0.14 17.27
N PHE A 93 0.79 0.76 18.43
CA PHE A 93 0.53 0.12 19.72
C PHE A 93 -0.94 0.18 20.15
N GLY A 94 -1.75 0.95 19.47
CA GLY A 94 -3.17 1.09 19.76
C GLY A 94 -3.73 2.43 19.31
N ASN A 95 -5.04 2.52 19.31
CA ASN A 95 -5.77 3.73 18.99
C ASN A 95 -6.31 4.34 20.30
N GLN A 96 -6.26 5.66 20.35
CA GLN A 96 -6.94 6.44 21.40
C GLN A 96 -7.93 7.36 20.69
N LEU A 97 -9.16 6.87 20.51
CA LEU A 97 -10.22 7.50 19.70
C LEU A 97 -11.48 7.71 20.56
N ASP A 98 -11.30 8.17 21.79
CA ASP A 98 -12.42 8.57 22.65
C ASP A 98 -12.94 9.94 22.20
N LEU A 99 -13.75 9.94 21.15
CA LEU A 99 -14.25 11.13 20.50
C LEU A 99 -15.61 11.55 21.08
N PRO A 100 -15.86 12.84 21.29
CA PRO A 100 -17.18 13.32 21.71
C PRO A 100 -18.20 13.13 20.59
N LYS A 101 -19.49 12.96 20.93
CA LYS A 101 -20.58 12.80 19.94
C LYS A 101 -20.61 13.92 18.90
N GLN A 102 -20.37 15.16 19.31
CA GLN A 102 -20.20 16.31 18.43
C GLN A 102 -18.71 16.65 18.38
N LEU A 103 -18.12 16.56 17.20
CA LEU A 103 -16.71 16.87 17.00
C LEU A 103 -16.43 18.36 17.24
N PRO A 104 -15.31 18.70 17.92
CA PRO A 104 -14.93 20.09 18.15
C PRO A 104 -14.54 20.78 16.83
N MET A 105 -14.92 22.06 16.70
CA MET A 105 -14.55 22.83 15.53
C MET A 105 -13.07 23.25 15.60
N PRO A 106 -12.30 23.00 14.51
CA PRO A 106 -10.89 23.33 14.48
C PRO A 106 -10.64 24.84 14.33
N ALA A 107 -9.52 25.32 14.89
CA ALA A 107 -8.90 26.54 14.37
C ALA A 107 -8.41 26.29 12.93
N PRO A 108 -8.49 27.28 12.02
CA PRO A 108 -8.01 27.13 10.65
C PRO A 108 -6.52 26.79 10.58
N VAL A 109 -6.18 25.75 9.83
CA VAL A 109 -4.80 25.30 9.59
C VAL A 109 -4.63 25.06 8.09
N LYS A 110 -3.51 25.51 7.53
CA LYS A 110 -3.11 25.23 6.15
C LYS A 110 -1.62 24.96 6.11
N ASN A 111 -1.23 23.78 5.57
CA ASN A 111 0.16 23.35 5.51
C ASN A 111 0.47 22.60 4.21
N THR A 112 1.75 22.58 3.84
CA THR A 112 2.31 21.68 2.84
C THR A 112 2.83 20.41 3.49
N ILE A 113 2.89 19.33 2.72
CA ILE A 113 3.49 18.06 3.13
C ILE A 113 4.88 17.97 2.53
N ASN A 114 5.90 17.95 3.39
CA ASN A 114 7.28 17.93 2.96
C ASN A 114 7.68 16.62 2.26
N GLY A 115 8.47 16.74 1.21
CA GLY A 115 8.99 15.62 0.44
C GLY A 115 7.99 15.07 -0.59
N LYS A 116 8.41 15.02 -1.84
CA LYS A 116 7.61 14.45 -2.94
C LYS A 116 7.40 12.96 -2.78
N TYR A 117 8.44 12.24 -2.34
CA TYR A 117 8.45 10.80 -2.15
C TYR A 117 8.60 10.47 -0.67
N ARG A 118 7.59 9.85 -0.11
CA ARG A 118 7.50 9.50 1.31
C ARG A 118 7.37 8.00 1.41
N VAL A 119 8.53 7.36 1.50
CA VAL A 119 8.68 5.90 1.48
C VAL A 119 8.46 5.34 2.89
N TYR A 120 7.78 4.23 3.00
CA TYR A 120 7.57 3.53 4.25
C TYR A 120 7.65 2.01 4.09
N MET A 121 7.98 1.35 5.21
CA MET A 121 8.38 -0.03 5.37
C MET A 121 9.76 -0.33 4.77
N ASN A 122 10.31 -1.42 5.23
CA ASN A 122 11.52 -2.06 4.72
C ASN A 122 11.37 -3.58 4.82
N TYR A 123 12.27 -4.32 4.23
CA TYR A 123 12.21 -5.78 4.22
C TYR A 123 12.19 -6.39 5.62
N CYS A 124 12.92 -5.81 6.58
CA CYS A 124 12.95 -6.30 7.96
C CYS A 124 11.56 -6.17 8.60
N THR A 125 10.90 -5.02 8.45
CA THR A 125 9.55 -4.81 8.99
C THR A 125 8.54 -5.78 8.38
N VAL A 126 8.59 -5.99 7.06
CA VAL A 126 7.70 -6.95 6.38
C VAL A 126 7.88 -8.36 6.93
N SER A 127 9.11 -8.82 7.18
CA SER A 127 9.35 -10.18 7.69
C SER A 127 9.19 -10.31 9.20
N TYR A 128 9.72 -9.37 9.99
CA TYR A 128 9.77 -9.54 11.44
C TYR A 128 8.50 -9.06 12.16
N SER A 129 7.78 -8.09 11.59
CA SER A 129 6.55 -7.59 12.18
C SER A 129 5.32 -8.04 11.40
N ALA A 130 5.36 -8.02 10.07
CA ALA A 130 4.20 -8.17 9.21
C ALA A 130 4.08 -9.56 8.55
N ALA A 131 4.99 -10.49 8.80
CA ALA A 131 5.01 -11.82 8.14
C ALA A 131 3.68 -12.58 8.25
N TRP A 132 2.95 -12.39 9.35
CA TRP A 132 1.72 -13.12 9.66
C TRP A 132 0.47 -12.23 9.65
N TRP A 133 0.58 -11.00 9.17
CA TRP A 133 -0.56 -10.10 9.08
C TRP A 133 -1.56 -10.60 8.03
N ASP A 134 -2.82 -10.64 8.42
CA ASP A 134 -3.95 -10.84 7.54
C ASP A 134 -4.39 -9.53 6.87
N TRP A 135 -5.46 -9.62 6.07
CA TRP A 135 -6.00 -8.45 5.38
C TRP A 135 -6.47 -7.35 6.34
N GLU A 136 -7.11 -7.72 7.46
CA GLU A 136 -7.63 -6.75 8.43
C GLU A 136 -6.48 -5.92 9.02
N ARG A 137 -5.37 -6.59 9.43
CA ARG A 137 -4.21 -5.89 9.95
C ARG A 137 -3.49 -5.05 8.88
N TRP A 138 -3.39 -5.54 7.64
CA TRP A 138 -2.82 -4.79 6.54
C TRP A 138 -3.68 -3.57 6.19
N GLN A 139 -5.01 -3.69 6.14
CA GLN A 139 -5.91 -2.55 5.89
C GLN A 139 -5.69 -1.43 6.90
N ARG A 140 -5.58 -1.79 8.19
CA ARG A 140 -5.27 -0.80 9.24
C ARG A 140 -3.91 -0.13 9.02
N GLU A 141 -2.91 -0.86 8.57
CA GLU A 141 -1.58 -0.31 8.27
C GLU A 141 -1.61 0.65 7.08
N LEU A 142 -2.35 0.32 6.03
CA LEU A 142 -2.49 1.18 4.86
C LEU A 142 -3.21 2.49 5.21
N ASP A 143 -4.26 2.44 6.02
CA ASP A 143 -4.92 3.63 6.53
C ASP A 143 -3.96 4.47 7.41
N PHE A 144 -3.17 3.83 8.28
CA PHE A 144 -2.11 4.48 9.06
C PHE A 144 -1.07 5.15 8.17
N MET A 145 -0.61 4.48 7.11
CA MET A 145 0.32 5.06 6.14
C MET A 145 -0.26 6.32 5.50
N ALA A 146 -1.49 6.25 4.95
CA ALA A 146 -2.16 7.40 4.34
C ALA A 146 -2.31 8.57 5.31
N MET A 147 -2.74 8.30 6.55
CA MET A 147 -2.87 9.30 7.61
C MET A 147 -1.54 9.94 8.02
N ASN A 148 -0.42 9.25 7.81
CA ASN A 148 0.93 9.76 8.06
C ASN A 148 1.64 10.21 6.78
N SER A 149 0.90 10.55 5.75
CA SER A 149 1.38 11.13 4.48
C SER A 149 2.24 10.21 3.62
N ILE A 150 2.30 8.91 3.90
CA ILE A 150 3.08 7.97 3.09
C ILE A 150 2.41 7.80 1.73
N ASN A 151 3.19 7.96 0.67
CA ASN A 151 2.72 7.80 -0.71
C ASN A 151 3.47 6.76 -1.53
N MET A 152 4.50 6.13 -0.95
CA MET A 152 5.31 5.10 -1.61
C MET A 152 5.62 3.95 -0.64
N PRO A 153 4.65 3.05 -0.37
CA PRO A 153 4.88 1.88 0.46
C PRO A 153 5.71 0.82 -0.25
N LEU A 154 6.52 0.07 0.50
CA LEU A 154 7.19 -1.13 0.02
C LEU A 154 6.19 -2.30 -0.02
N SER A 155 5.80 -2.74 -1.22
CA SER A 155 4.72 -3.69 -1.47
C SER A 155 5.28 -5.02 -2.00
N VAL A 156 5.87 -5.82 -1.13
CA VAL A 156 6.54 -7.08 -1.51
C VAL A 156 5.74 -8.34 -1.19
N VAL A 157 4.60 -8.24 -0.53
CA VAL A 157 3.73 -9.38 -0.23
C VAL A 157 3.20 -9.99 -1.53
N GLY A 158 3.38 -11.29 -1.71
CA GLY A 158 2.99 -12.01 -2.93
C GLY A 158 4.07 -12.10 -4.01
N LEU A 159 5.21 -11.38 -3.87
CA LEU A 159 6.31 -11.50 -4.85
C LEU A 159 6.98 -12.89 -4.84
N GLU A 160 6.86 -13.65 -3.75
CA GLU A 160 7.27 -15.06 -3.70
C GLU A 160 6.57 -15.91 -4.76
N ALA A 161 5.34 -15.56 -5.13
CA ALA A 161 4.62 -16.23 -6.21
C ALA A 161 5.22 -15.91 -7.59
N VAL A 162 5.76 -14.72 -7.79
CA VAL A 162 6.47 -14.34 -9.02
C VAL A 162 7.73 -15.20 -9.17
N TRP A 163 8.52 -15.32 -8.10
CA TRP A 163 9.70 -16.18 -8.10
C TRP A 163 9.31 -17.65 -8.34
N TYR A 164 8.36 -18.18 -7.59
CA TYR A 164 7.88 -19.54 -7.76
C TYR A 164 7.48 -19.83 -9.22
N ASN A 165 6.61 -19.01 -9.80
CA ASN A 165 6.13 -19.17 -11.16
C ASN A 165 7.25 -19.02 -12.21
N THR A 166 8.23 -18.15 -11.96
CA THR A 166 9.38 -17.95 -12.83
C THR A 166 10.28 -19.18 -12.80
N LEU A 167 10.59 -19.72 -11.63
CA LEU A 167 11.43 -20.90 -11.48
C LEU A 167 10.83 -22.13 -12.18
N LEU A 168 9.50 -22.32 -12.09
CA LEU A 168 8.84 -23.40 -12.85
C LEU A 168 9.05 -23.29 -14.36
N LYS A 169 9.17 -22.08 -14.91
CA LYS A 169 9.50 -21.86 -16.33
C LYS A 169 10.97 -22.14 -16.65
N HIS A 170 11.85 -22.13 -15.63
CA HIS A 170 13.29 -22.33 -15.77
C HIS A 170 13.75 -23.71 -15.28
N LYS A 171 12.99 -24.76 -15.58
CA LYS A 171 13.32 -26.18 -15.35
C LYS A 171 13.35 -26.60 -13.87
N PHE A 172 12.81 -25.80 -12.95
CA PHE A 172 12.65 -26.19 -11.55
C PHE A 172 11.35 -27.00 -11.38
N THR A 173 11.37 -28.01 -10.53
CA THR A 173 10.18 -28.69 -10.05
C THR A 173 9.42 -27.82 -9.02
N ASP A 174 8.19 -28.19 -8.70
CA ASP A 174 7.42 -27.56 -7.63
C ASP A 174 8.18 -27.54 -6.30
N GLU A 175 8.76 -28.68 -5.93
CA GLU A 175 9.50 -28.81 -4.69
C GLU A 175 10.77 -27.95 -4.67
N GLU A 176 11.57 -27.98 -5.73
CA GLU A 176 12.79 -27.16 -5.86
C GLU A 176 12.47 -25.66 -5.80
N ALA A 177 11.43 -25.22 -6.49
CA ALA A 177 11.02 -23.82 -6.46
C ALA A 177 10.58 -23.38 -5.06
N ARG A 178 9.83 -24.21 -4.34
CA ARG A 178 9.42 -23.93 -2.96
C ARG A 178 10.57 -24.04 -1.96
N GLN A 179 11.54 -24.92 -2.21
CA GLN A 179 12.72 -25.06 -1.38
C GLN A 179 13.65 -23.85 -1.48
N PHE A 180 13.74 -23.21 -2.65
CA PHE A 180 14.49 -21.98 -2.84
C PHE A 180 13.92 -20.82 -1.98
N LEU A 181 12.61 -20.74 -1.82
CA LEU A 181 11.97 -19.68 -1.07
C LEU A 181 12.20 -19.84 0.42
N ALA A 182 12.58 -18.76 1.08
CA ALA A 182 12.75 -18.74 2.53
C ALA A 182 11.40 -18.89 3.25
N GLY A 183 11.41 -19.33 4.49
CA GLY A 183 10.24 -19.29 5.35
C GLY A 183 9.81 -17.85 5.65
N PRO A 184 8.54 -17.63 6.04
CA PRO A 184 7.92 -16.28 6.11
C PRO A 184 8.71 -15.25 6.93
N GLY A 185 9.23 -15.65 8.10
CA GLY A 185 10.01 -14.74 8.96
C GLY A 185 11.45 -14.48 8.46
N HIS A 186 11.86 -15.06 7.34
CA HIS A 186 13.21 -14.95 6.80
C HIS A 186 13.26 -14.32 5.40
N PHE A 187 12.13 -13.92 4.85
CA PHE A 187 12.08 -13.26 3.54
C PHE A 187 12.90 -11.98 3.48
N ALA A 188 13.02 -11.21 4.56
CA ALA A 188 13.86 -10.02 4.58
C ALA A 188 15.26 -10.29 4.04
N TRP A 189 15.89 -11.35 4.52
CA TRP A 189 17.25 -11.73 4.13
C TRP A 189 17.32 -12.26 2.71
N GLN A 190 16.26 -12.91 2.23
CA GLN A 190 16.16 -13.33 0.85
C GLN A 190 15.90 -12.15 -0.11
N TRP A 191 14.99 -11.23 0.25
CA TRP A 191 14.76 -10.00 -0.52
C TRP A 191 16.03 -9.14 -0.61
N MET A 192 16.85 -9.10 0.45
CA MET A 192 18.16 -8.44 0.45
C MET A 192 19.26 -9.28 -0.20
N GLN A 193 18.94 -10.46 -0.74
CA GLN A 193 19.82 -11.34 -1.51
C GLN A 193 20.96 -11.98 -0.67
N ASN A 194 20.81 -12.10 0.63
CA ASN A 194 21.84 -12.62 1.52
C ASN A 194 21.85 -14.14 1.61
N LEU A 195 20.70 -14.79 1.43
CA LEU A 195 20.54 -16.23 1.60
C LEU A 195 19.49 -16.80 0.65
N GLN A 196 19.44 -18.12 0.54
CA GLN A 196 18.32 -18.88 -0.04
C GLN A 196 17.91 -20.03 0.88
N SER A 197 16.74 -20.60 0.68
CA SER A 197 16.28 -21.91 1.19
C SER A 197 16.16 -22.03 2.71
N TYR A 198 16.28 -20.97 3.49
CA TYR A 198 16.21 -21.06 4.93
C TYR A 198 14.77 -21.10 5.45
N GLY A 199 14.44 -22.14 6.25
CA GLY A 199 13.10 -22.29 6.81
C GLY A 199 12.04 -22.78 5.80
N GLY A 200 12.47 -23.24 4.62
CA GLY A 200 11.60 -23.86 3.62
C GLY A 200 11.50 -25.39 3.77
N PRO A 201 10.82 -26.09 2.81
CA PRO A 201 10.15 -25.53 1.61
C PRO A 201 8.89 -24.73 1.97
N LEU A 202 8.71 -23.58 1.30
CA LEU A 202 7.53 -22.74 1.52
C LEU A 202 6.26 -23.50 1.11
N PRO A 203 5.21 -23.60 1.95
CA PRO A 203 3.99 -24.28 1.59
C PRO A 203 3.30 -23.64 0.37
N LYS A 204 2.84 -24.45 -0.58
CA LYS A 204 2.09 -23.93 -1.75
C LYS A 204 0.87 -23.11 -1.33
N SER A 205 0.19 -23.55 -0.26
CA SER A 205 -0.96 -22.83 0.29
C SER A 205 -0.62 -21.43 0.82
N TRP A 206 0.62 -21.22 1.27
CA TRP A 206 1.11 -19.88 1.64
C TRP A 206 1.20 -18.99 0.39
N ILE A 207 1.86 -19.49 -0.65
CA ILE A 207 2.02 -18.76 -1.92
C ILE A 207 0.66 -18.35 -2.48
N ASP A 208 -0.30 -19.29 -2.51
CA ASP A 208 -1.65 -19.04 -3.03
C ASP A 208 -2.41 -17.98 -2.23
N LYS A 209 -2.34 -18.02 -0.90
CA LYS A 209 -2.97 -17.00 -0.04
C LYS A 209 -2.31 -15.64 -0.21
N HIS A 210 -1.00 -15.59 -0.38
CA HIS A 210 -0.25 -14.35 -0.52
C HIS A 210 -0.44 -13.67 -1.88
N ILE A 211 -0.78 -14.42 -2.94
CA ILE A 211 -1.24 -13.82 -4.21
C ILE A 211 -2.50 -12.98 -3.95
N VAL A 212 -3.46 -13.53 -3.22
CA VAL A 212 -4.71 -12.83 -2.90
C VAL A 212 -4.44 -11.63 -1.99
N LEU A 213 -3.70 -11.84 -0.91
CA LEU A 213 -3.37 -10.78 0.05
C LEU A 213 -2.57 -9.65 -0.61
N GLY A 214 -1.54 -9.97 -1.39
CA GLY A 214 -0.73 -8.99 -2.11
C GLY A 214 -1.57 -8.15 -3.09
N LYS A 215 -2.52 -8.80 -3.79
CA LYS A 215 -3.45 -8.08 -4.65
C LYS A 215 -4.35 -7.12 -3.85
N GLN A 216 -4.89 -7.55 -2.72
CA GLN A 216 -5.72 -6.69 -1.85
C GLN A 216 -4.94 -5.48 -1.34
N ILE A 217 -3.66 -5.67 -0.97
CA ILE A 217 -2.77 -4.59 -0.53
C ILE A 217 -2.57 -3.58 -1.66
N ILE A 218 -2.17 -4.04 -2.85
CA ILE A 218 -1.92 -3.15 -4.00
C ILE A 218 -3.19 -2.42 -4.43
N ASP A 219 -4.32 -3.11 -4.52
CA ASP A 219 -5.60 -2.49 -4.88
C ASP A 219 -5.95 -1.34 -3.91
N ARG A 220 -5.73 -1.53 -2.60
CA ARG A 220 -5.97 -0.50 -1.59
C ARG A 220 -4.95 0.65 -1.65
N GLU A 221 -3.67 0.34 -1.89
CA GLU A 221 -2.65 1.36 -2.09
C GLU A 221 -3.00 2.29 -3.26
N LEU A 222 -3.42 1.70 -4.39
CA LEU A 222 -3.86 2.45 -5.57
C LEU A 222 -5.15 3.25 -5.30
N GLU A 223 -6.12 2.68 -4.60
CA GLU A 223 -7.35 3.37 -4.18
C GLU A 223 -7.03 4.61 -3.33
N LEU A 224 -6.08 4.50 -2.41
CA LEU A 224 -5.61 5.61 -1.58
C LEU A 224 -4.71 6.60 -2.33
N GLY A 225 -4.37 6.33 -3.60
CA GLY A 225 -3.51 7.17 -4.42
C GLY A 225 -2.02 7.03 -4.11
N MET A 226 -1.61 5.92 -3.50
CA MET A 226 -0.21 5.59 -3.28
C MET A 226 0.43 5.01 -4.56
N GLN A 227 1.75 5.08 -4.62
CA GLN A 227 2.58 4.46 -5.65
C GLN A 227 3.34 3.27 -5.04
N PRO A 228 2.88 2.01 -5.21
CA PRO A 228 3.55 0.84 -4.68
C PRO A 228 4.98 0.70 -5.19
N ILE A 229 5.92 0.40 -4.29
CA ILE A 229 7.30 0.08 -4.64
C ILE A 229 7.45 -1.43 -4.60
N GLN A 230 7.91 -2.03 -5.68
CA GLN A 230 8.22 -3.45 -5.77
C GLN A 230 9.68 -3.67 -6.15
N GLN A 231 10.22 -4.80 -5.73
CA GLN A 231 11.57 -5.19 -6.12
C GLN A 231 11.58 -5.69 -7.56
N GLY A 232 12.48 -5.12 -8.37
CA GLY A 232 12.79 -5.64 -9.70
C GLY A 232 13.78 -6.81 -9.66
N PHE A 233 13.95 -7.47 -10.81
CA PHE A 233 14.98 -8.49 -10.97
C PHE A 233 16.38 -7.84 -10.99
N SER A 234 17.30 -8.41 -10.23
CA SER A 234 18.64 -7.87 -10.02
C SER A 234 19.75 -8.88 -10.36
N GLY A 235 19.39 -10.03 -10.95
CA GLY A 235 20.30 -11.14 -11.20
C GLY A 235 20.36 -12.17 -10.06
N TYR A 236 19.67 -11.93 -8.95
CA TYR A 236 19.61 -12.88 -7.85
C TYR A 236 18.82 -14.14 -8.26
N VAL A 237 19.48 -15.29 -8.21
CA VAL A 237 18.94 -16.58 -8.67
C VAL A 237 19.32 -17.73 -7.72
N PRO A 238 18.60 -18.87 -7.76
CA PRO A 238 19.03 -20.07 -7.05
C PRO A 238 20.41 -20.55 -7.50
N ARG A 239 21.20 -21.08 -6.58
CA ARG A 239 22.50 -21.72 -6.89
C ARG A 239 22.34 -22.87 -7.89
N GLU A 240 21.26 -23.60 -7.75
CA GLU A 240 20.88 -24.77 -8.57
C GLU A 240 20.59 -24.40 -10.03
N LEU A 241 20.39 -23.11 -10.33
CA LEU A 241 20.22 -22.64 -11.70
C LEU A 241 21.48 -22.92 -12.55
N LYS A 242 22.67 -22.89 -11.94
CA LYS A 242 23.93 -23.18 -12.63
C LYS A 242 23.98 -24.61 -13.17
N GLU A 243 23.40 -25.58 -12.48
CA GLU A 243 23.31 -26.96 -12.93
C GLU A 243 22.33 -27.13 -14.08
N LYS A 244 21.23 -26.35 -14.05
CA LYS A 244 20.20 -26.38 -15.10
C LYS A 244 20.59 -25.63 -16.37
N TYR A 245 21.51 -24.65 -16.23
CA TYR A 245 22.06 -23.83 -17.32
C TYR A 245 23.58 -23.70 -17.16
N PRO A 246 24.37 -24.77 -17.49
CA PRO A 246 25.82 -24.80 -17.27
C PRO A 246 26.60 -23.70 -17.99
N ASP A 247 26.10 -23.27 -19.15
CA ASP A 247 26.74 -22.26 -19.99
C ASP A 247 26.43 -20.81 -19.55
N ALA A 248 25.46 -20.63 -18.65
CA ALA A 248 25.09 -19.30 -18.16
C ALA A 248 26.18 -18.73 -17.23
N LYS A 249 26.36 -17.42 -17.33
CA LYS A 249 27.33 -16.67 -16.52
C LYS A 249 26.79 -16.48 -15.11
N ILE A 250 26.83 -17.54 -14.29
CA ILE A 250 26.31 -17.55 -12.93
C ILE A 250 27.47 -17.62 -11.95
N GLN A 251 27.55 -16.67 -11.04
CA GLN A 251 28.51 -16.60 -9.94
C GLN A 251 27.83 -17.03 -8.63
N LEU A 252 28.39 -18.04 -7.97
CA LEU A 252 27.91 -18.46 -6.65
C LEU A 252 28.35 -17.49 -5.57
N GLN A 253 27.42 -17.09 -4.71
CA GLN A 253 27.74 -16.27 -3.55
C GLN A 253 28.30 -17.12 -2.41
N PRO A 254 29.21 -16.57 -1.58
CA PRO A 254 29.66 -17.23 -0.37
C PRO A 254 28.53 -17.35 0.66
N SER A 255 28.74 -18.20 1.67
CA SER A 255 27.85 -18.25 2.83
C SER A 255 27.86 -16.92 3.58
N TRP A 256 26.68 -16.52 4.06
CA TRP A 256 26.50 -15.34 4.89
C TRP A 256 26.01 -15.74 6.28
N CYS A 257 26.76 -15.41 7.33
CA CYS A 257 26.43 -15.75 8.73
C CYS A 257 26.04 -17.23 8.94
N GLY A 258 26.65 -18.16 8.21
CA GLY A 258 26.34 -19.60 8.28
C GLY A 258 25.16 -20.04 7.40
N PHE A 259 24.48 -19.13 6.73
CA PHE A 259 23.41 -19.44 5.78
C PHE A 259 23.96 -19.66 4.37
N THR A 260 23.28 -20.52 3.60
CA THR A 260 23.64 -20.76 2.19
C THR A 260 23.40 -19.48 1.39
N GLY A 261 24.43 -18.95 0.76
CA GLY A 261 24.32 -17.85 -0.20
C GLY A 261 23.67 -18.33 -1.49
N ALA A 262 22.97 -17.45 -2.17
CA ALA A 262 22.36 -17.72 -3.47
C ALA A 262 23.40 -17.63 -4.61
N ALA A 263 23.00 -17.22 -5.80
CA ALA A 263 23.87 -16.94 -6.92
C ALA A 263 23.45 -15.64 -7.62
N GLN A 264 24.35 -15.10 -8.42
CA GLN A 264 24.11 -13.95 -9.27
C GLN A 264 24.25 -14.34 -10.74
N LEU A 265 23.24 -14.05 -11.51
CA LEU A 265 23.27 -14.14 -12.97
C LEU A 265 23.84 -12.81 -13.51
N ASP A 266 24.81 -12.90 -14.39
CA ASP A 266 25.44 -11.74 -15.01
C ASP A 266 24.41 -10.98 -15.88
N PRO A 267 24.30 -9.64 -15.77
CA PRO A 267 23.34 -8.87 -16.54
C PRO A 267 23.62 -8.85 -18.06
N THR A 268 24.79 -9.36 -18.48
CA THR A 268 25.14 -9.53 -19.91
C THR A 268 24.82 -10.94 -20.43
N ASP A 269 24.27 -11.81 -19.60
CA ASP A 269 23.85 -13.14 -20.03
C ASP A 269 22.49 -13.10 -20.72
N SER A 270 22.29 -13.93 -21.73
CA SER A 270 21.03 -14.03 -22.47
C SER A 270 19.87 -14.57 -21.64
N LEU A 271 20.16 -15.19 -20.50
CA LEU A 271 19.18 -15.71 -19.56
C LEU A 271 18.65 -14.61 -18.62
N PHE A 272 19.40 -13.45 -18.48
CA PHE A 272 19.00 -12.32 -17.64
C PHE A 272 17.79 -11.61 -18.25
#